data_7af2cb2274f499898dd1b1015de705fb
#
_entry.id   7af2cb2274f499898dd1b1015de705fb
#
_cell.length_a   1.000
_cell.length_b   1.000
_cell.length_c   1.000
_cell.angle_alpha   90.00
_cell.angle_beta   90.00
_cell.angle_gamma   90.00
#
_symmetry.space_group_name_H-M   'P 1'
#
loop_
_entity.id
_entity.type
_entity.pdbx_description
1 polymer ?
#
loop_
_entity_poly.entity_id
_entity_poly.type
_entity_poly.pdbx_seq_one_letter_code
_entity_poly.pdbx_strand_id
1 'polypeptide(L)'
;MNRLDLRGRGAVVTGGAQGIGAAIVERMEASGASVRIWDIAAKKDPVDVSDPAAVEKATARALAELGKIDVLVNNAGVAGLNSSTVEYPLDEWERVLKANLTSQFLCCRAVAPHMIKAKYGRIVNIASIAGKEGNPNAVAYSVSKAGVIALTKSLGKELAQTGILVNCVTPAAAKTAIFEQMTKQHIDYMLGKIPMSRFVGVDEVASLVCWLASEDCSFSTGAVFDISGGRATY
;
A
#
# COMPACT_ATOMS: atom_id res chain seq x y z
N MET A 1 16.33 7.19 -15.99
CA MET A 1 15.09 6.68 -15.37
C MET A 1 13.97 6.87 -16.36
N ASN A 2 13.20 5.83 -16.67
CA ASN A 2 12.03 5.96 -17.54
C ASN A 2 11.01 6.91 -16.90
N ARG A 3 10.44 7.82 -17.68
CA ARG A 3 9.44 8.78 -17.20
C ARG A 3 8.07 8.15 -17.35
N LEU A 4 7.40 7.90 -16.23
CA LEU A 4 5.96 7.66 -16.19
C LEU A 4 5.27 9.03 -16.13
N ASP A 5 4.21 9.20 -16.92
CA ASP A 5 3.49 10.48 -16.95
C ASP A 5 2.27 10.44 -16.04
N LEU A 6 2.33 11.20 -14.96
CA LEU A 6 1.21 11.41 -14.02
C LEU A 6 0.77 12.88 -13.98
N ARG A 7 1.11 13.69 -15.00
CA ARG A 7 0.74 15.11 -15.05
C ARG A 7 -0.77 15.29 -15.03
N GLY A 8 -1.20 16.22 -14.19
CA GLY A 8 -2.62 16.52 -13.99
C GLY A 8 -3.40 15.44 -13.21
N ARG A 9 -2.73 14.45 -12.61
CA ARG A 9 -3.35 13.46 -11.72
C ARG A 9 -3.32 13.95 -10.28
N GLY A 10 -4.48 13.84 -9.61
CA GLY A 10 -4.60 14.00 -8.16
C GLY A 10 -4.39 12.63 -7.48
N ALA A 11 -3.43 12.54 -6.58
CA ALA A 11 -3.09 11.32 -5.88
C ALA A 11 -3.20 11.45 -4.37
N VAL A 12 -3.64 10.38 -3.72
CA VAL A 12 -3.60 10.21 -2.25
C VAL A 12 -2.71 9.03 -1.92
N VAL A 13 -1.76 9.22 -1.01
CA VAL A 13 -0.87 8.16 -0.50
C VAL A 13 -1.02 8.06 1.02
N THR A 14 -1.48 6.91 1.51
CA THR A 14 -1.57 6.67 2.95
C THR A 14 -0.24 6.18 3.52
N GLY A 15 0.13 6.61 4.74
CA GLY A 15 1.44 6.28 5.32
C GLY A 15 2.60 6.88 4.50
N GLY A 16 2.40 8.07 3.92
CA GLY A 16 3.35 8.70 3.00
C GLY A 16 4.47 9.50 3.64
N ALA A 17 4.55 9.58 4.97
CA ALA A 17 5.52 10.40 5.67
C ALA A 17 6.93 9.76 5.74
N GLN A 18 7.06 8.46 5.53
CA GLN A 18 8.33 7.72 5.63
C GLN A 18 8.36 6.44 4.78
N GLY A 19 9.56 5.86 4.66
CA GLY A 19 9.78 4.53 4.07
C GLY A 19 9.26 4.40 2.64
N ILE A 20 8.56 3.29 2.35
CA ILE A 20 7.97 3.01 1.02
C ILE A 20 6.98 4.11 0.61
N GLY A 21 6.14 4.57 1.55
CA GLY A 21 5.15 5.61 1.26
C GLY A 21 5.78 6.92 0.82
N ALA A 22 6.84 7.37 1.49
CA ALA A 22 7.57 8.58 1.11
C ALA A 22 8.23 8.47 -0.27
N ALA A 23 8.84 7.30 -0.57
CA ALA A 23 9.42 7.05 -1.88
C ALA A 23 8.35 7.05 -3.01
N ILE A 24 7.14 6.55 -2.72
CA ILE A 24 6.01 6.60 -3.65
C ILE A 24 5.58 8.05 -3.88
N VAL A 25 5.45 8.85 -2.82
CA VAL A 25 5.11 10.29 -2.92
C VAL A 25 6.12 11.01 -3.81
N GLU A 26 7.42 10.90 -3.47
CA GLU A 26 8.50 11.53 -4.22
C GLU A 26 8.48 11.13 -5.70
N ARG A 27 8.30 9.84 -5.98
CA ARG A 27 8.24 9.34 -7.35
C ARG A 27 7.02 9.85 -8.13
N MET A 28 5.85 9.91 -7.49
CA MET A 28 4.62 10.42 -8.11
C MET A 28 4.74 11.91 -8.42
N GLU A 29 5.26 12.72 -7.50
CA GLU A 29 5.50 14.15 -7.70
C GLU A 29 6.52 14.39 -8.82
N ALA A 30 7.63 13.64 -8.84
CA ALA A 30 8.61 13.68 -9.92
C ALA A 30 8.04 13.26 -11.28
N SER A 31 6.93 12.51 -11.29
CA SER A 31 6.17 12.10 -12.47
C SER A 31 5.04 13.11 -12.83
N GLY A 32 4.89 14.19 -12.07
CA GLY A 32 3.96 15.30 -12.35
C GLY A 32 2.61 15.20 -11.64
N ALA A 33 2.39 14.28 -10.73
CA ALA A 33 1.17 14.21 -9.93
C ALA A 33 1.14 15.27 -8.82
N SER A 34 -0.07 15.72 -8.46
CA SER A 34 -0.31 16.47 -7.23
C SER A 34 -0.69 15.50 -6.12
N VAL A 35 0.15 15.39 -5.08
CA VAL A 35 -0.02 14.36 -4.05
C VAL A 35 -0.53 14.93 -2.73
N ARG A 36 -1.42 14.20 -2.06
CA ARG A 36 -1.82 14.39 -0.66
C ARG A 36 -1.42 13.18 0.18
N ILE A 37 -0.78 13.45 1.31
CA ILE A 37 -0.33 12.43 2.25
C ILE A 37 -1.37 12.31 3.36
N TRP A 38 -1.88 11.08 3.59
CA TRP A 38 -2.69 10.74 4.74
C TRP A 38 -1.86 9.90 5.71
N ASP A 39 -1.34 10.53 6.74
CA ASP A 39 -0.45 9.90 7.71
C ASP A 39 -0.64 10.53 9.09
N ILE A 40 -0.61 9.73 10.13
CA ILE A 40 -0.68 10.22 11.52
C ILE A 40 0.56 11.03 11.91
N ALA A 41 1.70 10.78 11.24
CA ALA A 41 2.97 11.48 11.45
C ALA A 41 3.12 12.72 10.56
N ALA A 42 2.12 13.04 9.72
CA ALA A 42 2.17 14.24 8.88
C ALA A 42 2.21 15.51 9.74
N LYS A 43 3.19 16.38 9.50
CA LYS A 43 3.36 17.64 10.25
C LYS A 43 2.17 18.59 10.08
N LYS A 44 1.55 18.56 8.92
CA LYS A 44 0.35 19.35 8.60
C LYS A 44 -0.78 18.38 8.32
N ASP A 45 -1.90 18.57 9.00
CA ASP A 45 -3.14 17.82 8.79
C ASP A 45 -2.99 16.29 8.96
N PRO A 46 -2.59 15.78 10.14
CA PRO A 46 -2.47 14.35 10.37
C PRO A 46 -3.80 13.63 10.15
N VAL A 47 -3.74 12.43 9.56
CA VAL A 47 -4.92 11.62 9.24
C VAL A 47 -4.71 10.20 9.78
N ASP A 48 -5.58 9.78 10.69
CA ASP A 48 -5.69 8.38 11.08
C ASP A 48 -6.62 7.66 10.10
N VAL A 49 -6.04 6.90 9.19
CA VAL A 49 -6.80 6.15 8.17
C VAL A 49 -7.58 4.96 8.74
N SER A 50 -7.40 4.64 10.02
CA SER A 50 -8.19 3.63 10.73
C SER A 50 -9.46 4.19 11.39
N ASP A 51 -9.66 5.52 11.32
CA ASP A 51 -10.86 6.22 11.76
C ASP A 51 -11.74 6.60 10.56
N PRO A 52 -12.98 6.07 10.45
CA PRO A 52 -13.87 6.36 9.34
C PRO A 52 -14.16 7.86 9.15
N ALA A 53 -14.38 8.61 10.24
CA ALA A 53 -14.69 10.03 10.18
C ALA A 53 -13.48 10.86 9.70
N ALA A 54 -12.27 10.49 10.13
CA ALA A 54 -11.04 11.12 9.65
C ALA A 54 -10.82 10.87 8.15
N VAL A 55 -11.10 9.66 7.65
CA VAL A 55 -10.99 9.31 6.23
C VAL A 55 -12.00 10.10 5.39
N GLU A 56 -13.25 10.20 5.82
CA GLU A 56 -14.28 10.99 5.10
C GLU A 56 -13.89 12.47 5.02
N LYS A 57 -13.46 13.05 6.14
CA LYS A 57 -12.99 14.45 6.19
C LYS A 57 -11.77 14.68 5.30
N ALA A 58 -10.81 13.75 5.32
CA ALA A 58 -9.61 13.83 4.49
C ALA A 58 -9.95 13.70 3.00
N THR A 59 -10.92 12.84 2.64
CA THR A 59 -11.41 12.69 1.27
C THR A 59 -12.03 13.99 0.77
N ALA A 60 -12.94 14.60 1.53
CA ALA A 60 -13.56 15.87 1.16
C ALA A 60 -12.52 16.98 0.97
N ARG A 61 -11.53 17.07 1.86
CA ARG A 61 -10.44 18.03 1.75
C ARG A 61 -9.57 17.77 0.52
N ALA A 62 -9.18 16.53 0.26
CA ALA A 62 -8.37 16.18 -0.91
C ALA A 62 -9.10 16.54 -2.22
N LEU A 63 -10.42 16.32 -2.30
CA LEU A 63 -11.24 16.72 -3.44
C LEU A 63 -11.31 18.23 -3.61
N ALA A 64 -11.43 18.98 -2.52
CA ALA A 64 -11.43 20.45 -2.56
C ALA A 64 -10.09 21.04 -3.05
N GLU A 65 -8.97 20.42 -2.64
CA GLU A 65 -7.62 20.90 -2.95
C GLU A 65 -7.10 20.42 -4.31
N LEU A 66 -7.43 19.19 -4.73
CA LEU A 66 -6.96 18.58 -5.97
C LEU A 66 -7.97 18.70 -7.12
N GLY A 67 -9.23 19.01 -6.81
CA GLY A 67 -10.35 18.96 -7.76
C GLY A 67 -10.87 17.56 -8.07
N LYS A 68 -10.01 16.54 -7.93
CA LYS A 68 -10.30 15.11 -8.18
C LYS A 68 -9.27 14.22 -7.45
N ILE A 69 -9.63 12.95 -7.26
CA ILE A 69 -8.69 11.92 -6.81
C ILE A 69 -8.64 10.86 -7.91
N ASP A 70 -7.57 10.86 -8.69
CA ASP A 70 -7.34 9.89 -9.77
C ASP A 70 -6.63 8.63 -9.26
N VAL A 71 -5.79 8.77 -8.22
CA VAL A 71 -4.96 7.69 -7.68
C VAL A 71 -5.11 7.60 -6.17
N LEU A 72 -5.32 6.39 -5.66
CA LEU A 72 -5.26 6.05 -4.25
C LEU A 72 -4.21 4.97 -4.02
N VAL A 73 -3.19 5.26 -3.21
CA VAL A 73 -2.22 4.27 -2.76
C VAL A 73 -2.44 3.99 -1.28
N ASN A 74 -2.91 2.79 -0.97
CA ASN A 74 -3.08 2.31 0.39
C ASN A 74 -1.79 1.64 0.85
N ASN A 75 -0.92 2.42 1.53
CA ASN A 75 0.38 1.95 2.02
C ASN A 75 0.47 1.92 3.54
N ALA A 76 -0.33 2.70 4.26
CA ALA A 76 -0.29 2.73 5.73
C ALA A 76 -0.43 1.34 6.35
N GLY A 77 0.36 1.09 7.40
CA GLY A 77 0.32 -0.18 8.11
C GLY A 77 1.42 -0.33 9.15
N VAL A 78 1.28 -1.36 9.97
CA VAL A 78 2.19 -1.71 11.07
C VAL A 78 2.57 -3.18 11.00
N ALA A 79 3.76 -3.54 11.50
CA ALA A 79 4.21 -4.93 11.54
C ALA A 79 3.49 -5.76 12.63
N GLY A 80 3.14 -5.13 13.75
CA GLY A 80 2.63 -5.82 14.92
C GLY A 80 3.73 -6.50 15.75
N LEU A 81 3.31 -7.24 16.78
CA LEU A 81 4.21 -8.02 17.61
C LEU A 81 4.72 -9.26 16.88
N ASN A 82 5.91 -9.69 17.30
CA ASN A 82 6.49 -10.96 16.87
C ASN A 82 6.27 -12.00 17.99
N SER A 83 5.22 -12.79 17.86
CA SER A 83 4.79 -13.79 18.88
C SER A 83 4.14 -14.99 18.22
N SER A 84 4.18 -16.14 18.89
CA SER A 84 3.50 -17.36 18.40
C SER A 84 1.99 -17.14 18.30
N THR A 85 1.33 -17.82 17.38
CA THR A 85 -0.12 -17.67 17.17
C THR A 85 -0.93 -18.00 18.42
N VAL A 86 -0.50 -19.00 19.20
CA VAL A 86 -1.23 -19.44 20.40
C VAL A 86 -1.10 -18.49 21.58
N GLU A 87 -0.11 -17.61 21.56
CA GLU A 87 0.17 -16.62 22.60
C GLU A 87 -0.07 -15.18 22.12
N TYR A 88 -0.55 -15.01 20.87
CA TYR A 88 -0.72 -13.67 20.27
C TYR A 88 -1.85 -12.90 20.99
N PRO A 89 -1.61 -11.70 21.56
CA PRO A 89 -2.62 -10.94 22.28
C PRO A 89 -3.76 -10.52 21.34
N LEU A 90 -5.01 -10.65 21.81
CA LEU A 90 -6.20 -10.33 20.99
C LEU A 90 -6.29 -8.84 20.64
N ASP A 91 -5.97 -7.97 21.59
CA ASP A 91 -5.96 -6.51 21.38
C ASP A 91 -4.94 -6.09 20.31
N GLU A 92 -3.78 -6.72 20.30
CA GLU A 92 -2.76 -6.49 19.28
C GLU A 92 -3.16 -7.05 17.91
N TRP A 93 -3.84 -8.20 17.88
CA TRP A 93 -4.44 -8.75 16.68
C TRP A 93 -5.43 -7.74 16.07
N GLU A 94 -6.36 -7.23 16.86
CA GLU A 94 -7.36 -6.26 16.43
C GLU A 94 -6.71 -4.95 15.96
N ARG A 95 -5.70 -4.48 16.68
CA ARG A 95 -4.93 -3.28 16.31
C ARG A 95 -4.27 -3.42 14.94
N VAL A 96 -3.62 -4.55 14.69
CA VAL A 96 -2.94 -4.81 13.40
C VAL A 96 -3.95 -4.94 12.26
N LEU A 97 -5.04 -5.68 12.45
CA LEU A 97 -6.10 -5.78 11.42
C LEU A 97 -6.74 -4.42 11.13
N LYS A 98 -7.01 -3.64 12.16
CA LYS A 98 -7.55 -2.28 12.02
C LYS A 98 -6.62 -1.38 11.21
N ALA A 99 -5.33 -1.38 11.54
CA ALA A 99 -4.33 -0.54 10.89
C ALA A 99 -4.00 -0.97 9.45
N ASN A 100 -3.96 -2.27 9.16
CA ASN A 100 -3.45 -2.78 7.88
C ASN A 100 -4.54 -3.12 6.87
N LEU A 101 -5.72 -3.55 7.33
CA LEU A 101 -6.78 -4.06 6.47
C LEU A 101 -8.01 -3.17 6.50
N THR A 102 -8.55 -2.90 7.70
CA THR A 102 -9.76 -2.06 7.83
C THR A 102 -9.51 -0.65 7.29
N SER A 103 -8.34 -0.07 7.55
CA SER A 103 -7.95 1.24 7.01
C SER A 103 -8.00 1.29 5.48
N GLN A 104 -7.48 0.26 4.80
CA GLN A 104 -7.49 0.22 3.34
C GLN A 104 -8.92 0.08 2.79
N PHE A 105 -9.76 -0.74 3.45
CA PHE A 105 -11.19 -0.82 3.13
C PHE A 105 -11.87 0.55 3.28
N LEU A 106 -11.63 1.27 4.37
CA LEU A 106 -12.21 2.59 4.62
C LEU A 106 -11.80 3.61 3.56
N CYS A 107 -10.51 3.66 3.20
CA CYS A 107 -10.02 4.54 2.14
C CYS A 107 -10.63 4.20 0.78
N CYS A 108 -10.69 2.91 0.41
CA CYS A 108 -11.33 2.47 -0.83
C CYS A 108 -12.81 2.87 -0.85
N ARG A 109 -13.55 2.61 0.25
CA ARG A 109 -14.98 2.94 0.38
C ARG A 109 -15.25 4.44 0.23
N ALA A 110 -14.39 5.29 0.79
CA ALA A 110 -14.56 6.73 0.74
C ALA A 110 -14.19 7.31 -0.64
N VAL A 111 -13.15 6.80 -1.29
CA VAL A 111 -12.62 7.39 -2.54
C VAL A 111 -13.27 6.81 -3.79
N ALA A 112 -13.55 5.50 -3.84
CA ALA A 112 -14.07 4.84 -5.05
C ALA A 112 -15.35 5.47 -5.64
N PRO A 113 -16.35 5.95 -4.86
CA PRO A 113 -17.52 6.61 -5.42
C PRO A 113 -17.19 7.84 -6.28
N HIS A 114 -16.15 8.59 -5.91
CA HIS A 114 -15.69 9.76 -6.67
C HIS A 114 -14.99 9.36 -7.96
N MET A 115 -14.20 8.30 -7.93
CA MET A 115 -13.57 7.71 -9.11
C MET A 115 -14.61 7.14 -10.08
N ILE A 116 -15.67 6.46 -9.58
CA ILE A 116 -16.79 5.95 -10.38
C ILE A 116 -17.47 7.10 -11.12
N LYS A 117 -17.78 8.19 -10.43
CA LYS A 117 -18.37 9.39 -11.03
C LYS A 117 -17.47 10.01 -12.11
N ALA A 118 -16.16 9.99 -11.90
CA ALA A 118 -15.16 10.49 -12.86
C ALA A 118 -14.88 9.50 -14.01
N LYS A 119 -15.36 8.25 -13.92
CA LYS A 119 -15.06 7.13 -14.85
C LYS A 119 -13.56 6.89 -15.03
N TYR A 120 -12.80 7.18 -14.01
CA TYR A 120 -11.35 6.97 -13.97
C TYR A 120 -10.87 6.76 -12.53
N GLY A 121 -9.99 5.80 -12.34
CA GLY A 121 -9.31 5.61 -11.06
C GLY A 121 -8.22 4.54 -11.14
N ARG A 122 -7.22 4.70 -10.27
CA ARG A 122 -6.15 3.74 -10.01
C ARG A 122 -6.04 3.54 -8.51
N ILE A 123 -6.33 2.36 -8.02
CA ILE A 123 -6.17 1.98 -6.61
C ILE A 123 -5.03 0.97 -6.53
N VAL A 124 -4.00 1.30 -5.78
CA VAL A 124 -2.85 0.42 -5.55
C VAL A 124 -2.73 0.13 -4.05
N ASN A 125 -2.94 -1.13 -3.68
CA ASN A 125 -2.87 -1.58 -2.29
C ASN A 125 -1.49 -2.18 -2.01
N ILE A 126 -0.82 -1.76 -0.94
CA ILE A 126 0.45 -2.35 -0.52
C ILE A 126 0.17 -3.51 0.43
N ALA A 127 0.24 -4.72 -0.13
CA ALA A 127 0.17 -5.96 0.62
C ALA A 127 1.58 -6.34 1.15
N SER A 128 1.96 -7.59 1.08
CA SER A 128 3.29 -8.12 1.43
C SER A 128 3.41 -9.55 0.93
N ILE A 129 4.63 -9.99 0.72
CA ILE A 129 4.94 -11.41 0.55
C ILE A 129 4.41 -12.27 1.71
N ALA A 130 4.37 -11.71 2.93
CA ALA A 130 3.80 -12.37 4.11
C ALA A 130 2.30 -12.69 3.95
N GLY A 131 1.57 -11.94 3.14
CA GLY A 131 0.17 -12.24 2.80
C GLY A 131 -0.01 -13.40 1.83
N LYS A 132 1.04 -13.78 1.09
CA LYS A 132 1.04 -14.95 0.20
C LYS A 132 1.50 -16.22 0.94
N GLU A 133 2.58 -16.15 1.71
CA GLU A 133 3.24 -17.29 2.31
C GLU A 133 2.83 -17.56 3.77
N GLY A 134 2.45 -16.51 4.51
CA GLY A 134 2.41 -16.55 5.97
C GLY A 134 3.81 -16.54 6.59
N ASN A 135 4.04 -15.69 7.59
CA ASN A 135 5.30 -15.69 8.33
C ASN A 135 5.07 -16.24 9.74
N PRO A 136 5.86 -17.23 10.20
CA PRO A 136 5.85 -17.66 11.59
C PRO A 136 6.04 -16.45 12.53
N ASN A 137 5.35 -16.47 13.65
CA ASN A 137 5.37 -15.40 14.68
C ASN A 137 4.86 -14.02 14.24
N ALA A 138 4.24 -13.91 13.07
CA ALA A 138 3.67 -12.67 12.54
C ALA A 138 2.25 -12.88 12.00
N VAL A 139 1.42 -13.62 12.76
CA VAL A 139 0.10 -14.08 12.31
C VAL A 139 -0.83 -12.93 11.94
N ALA A 140 -0.96 -11.91 12.79
CA ALA A 140 -1.85 -10.77 12.53
C ALA A 140 -1.41 -9.98 11.29
N TYR A 141 -0.11 -9.76 11.12
CA TYR A 141 0.44 -9.12 9.93
C TYR A 141 0.14 -9.94 8.67
N SER A 142 0.46 -11.24 8.69
CA SER A 142 0.25 -12.13 7.55
C SER A 142 -1.21 -12.18 7.12
N VAL A 143 -2.13 -12.36 8.09
CA VAL A 143 -3.58 -12.39 7.84
C VAL A 143 -4.07 -11.04 7.31
N SER A 144 -3.62 -9.92 7.89
CA SER A 144 -4.01 -8.61 7.40
C SER A 144 -3.58 -8.38 5.95
N LYS A 145 -2.37 -8.80 5.57
CA LYS A 145 -1.85 -8.65 4.21
C LYS A 145 -2.47 -9.64 3.21
N ALA A 146 -2.85 -10.85 3.66
CA ALA A 146 -3.69 -11.77 2.88
C ALA A 146 -5.09 -11.17 2.64
N GLY A 147 -5.68 -10.54 3.65
CA GLY A 147 -6.95 -9.81 3.54
C GLY A 147 -6.89 -8.67 2.51
N VAL A 148 -5.77 -7.93 2.45
CA VAL A 148 -5.54 -6.89 1.43
C VAL A 148 -5.52 -7.47 0.01
N ILE A 149 -4.91 -8.64 -0.18
CA ILE A 149 -4.93 -9.36 -1.47
C ILE A 149 -6.37 -9.72 -1.86
N ALA A 150 -7.16 -10.25 -0.92
CA ALA A 150 -8.55 -10.61 -1.15
C ALA A 150 -9.41 -9.38 -1.45
N LEU A 151 -9.27 -8.29 -0.68
CA LEU A 151 -9.93 -7.00 -0.90
C LEU A 151 -9.66 -6.47 -2.32
N THR A 152 -8.39 -6.52 -2.74
CA THR A 152 -7.98 -6.09 -4.08
C THR A 152 -8.70 -6.89 -5.18
N LYS A 153 -8.75 -8.21 -5.03
CA LYS A 153 -9.39 -9.09 -6.02
C LYS A 153 -10.90 -8.86 -6.11
N SER A 154 -11.57 -8.67 -4.97
CA SER A 154 -13.01 -8.40 -4.93
C SER A 154 -13.32 -7.05 -5.57
N LEU A 155 -12.67 -5.98 -5.09
CA LEU A 155 -12.92 -4.63 -5.56
C LEU A 155 -12.53 -4.45 -7.04
N GLY A 156 -11.44 -5.09 -7.48
CA GLY A 156 -11.03 -5.07 -8.88
C GLY A 156 -12.07 -5.66 -9.83
N LYS A 157 -12.73 -6.75 -9.42
CA LYS A 157 -13.83 -7.35 -10.20
C LYS A 157 -15.09 -6.49 -10.18
N GLU A 158 -15.46 -5.94 -9.02
CA GLU A 158 -16.62 -5.07 -8.86
C GLU A 158 -16.52 -3.81 -9.72
N LEU A 159 -15.31 -3.24 -9.84
CA LEU A 159 -15.08 -1.97 -10.53
C LEU A 159 -14.61 -2.12 -11.98
N ALA A 160 -14.45 -3.33 -12.51
CA ALA A 160 -13.83 -3.59 -13.82
C ALA A 160 -14.48 -2.85 -14.99
N GLN A 161 -15.80 -2.57 -14.92
CA GLN A 161 -16.53 -1.86 -15.98
C GLN A 161 -16.70 -0.36 -15.73
N THR A 162 -16.08 0.19 -14.70
CA THR A 162 -16.25 1.58 -14.27
C THR A 162 -15.11 2.52 -14.69
N GLY A 163 -14.07 1.99 -15.35
CA GLY A 163 -12.84 2.73 -15.70
C GLY A 163 -11.83 2.76 -14.55
N ILE A 164 -12.06 2.01 -13.46
CA ILE A 164 -11.18 1.94 -12.30
C ILE A 164 -10.41 0.62 -12.32
N LEU A 165 -9.09 0.69 -12.12
CA LEU A 165 -8.24 -0.48 -11.94
C LEU A 165 -7.77 -0.55 -10.49
N VAL A 166 -7.89 -1.74 -9.90
CA VAL A 166 -7.51 -2.00 -8.51
C VAL A 166 -6.51 -3.14 -8.48
N ASN A 167 -5.28 -2.86 -8.06
CA ASN A 167 -4.21 -3.84 -8.02
C ASN A 167 -3.50 -3.79 -6.67
N CYS A 168 -2.75 -4.83 -6.32
CA CYS A 168 -1.87 -4.80 -5.17
C CYS A 168 -0.44 -5.19 -5.52
N VAL A 169 0.49 -4.74 -4.67
CA VAL A 169 1.91 -5.06 -4.73
C VAL A 169 2.27 -5.87 -3.50
N THR A 170 3.09 -6.92 -3.67
CA THR A 170 3.57 -7.80 -2.58
C THR A 170 5.10 -7.69 -2.43
N PRO A 171 5.60 -6.63 -1.74
CA PRO A 171 7.03 -6.49 -1.51
C PRO A 171 7.58 -7.58 -0.60
N ALA A 172 8.83 -7.99 -0.84
CA ALA A 172 9.67 -8.61 0.18
C ALA A 172 10.10 -7.55 1.22
N ALA A 173 11.00 -7.93 2.14
CA ALA A 173 11.57 -6.98 3.08
C ALA A 173 12.28 -5.84 2.31
N ALA A 174 11.83 -4.60 2.58
CA ALA A 174 12.42 -3.40 2.00
C ALA A 174 13.44 -2.78 2.98
N LYS A 175 14.57 -2.32 2.45
CA LYS A 175 15.58 -1.63 3.27
C LYS A 175 15.01 -0.27 3.73
N THR A 176 14.57 -0.22 4.97
CA THR A 176 14.05 1.00 5.63
C THR A 176 14.86 1.25 6.91
N ALA A 177 14.66 2.39 7.57
CA ALA A 177 15.35 2.73 8.82
C ALA A 177 15.20 1.67 9.95
N ILE A 178 14.19 0.80 9.89
CA ILE A 178 13.97 -0.31 10.84
C ILE A 178 15.14 -1.30 10.82
N PHE A 179 15.89 -1.41 9.72
CA PHE A 179 17.05 -2.30 9.61
C PHE A 179 18.19 -1.98 10.56
N GLU A 180 18.35 -0.72 10.95
CA GLU A 180 19.40 -0.29 11.89
C GLU A 180 19.20 -0.90 13.29
N GLN A 181 18.01 -1.38 13.58
CA GLN A 181 17.62 -1.98 14.86
C GLN A 181 17.59 -3.52 14.83
N MET A 182 17.88 -4.15 13.68
CA MET A 182 17.84 -5.60 13.52
C MET A 182 19.20 -6.25 13.76
N THR A 183 19.19 -7.46 14.35
CA THR A 183 20.43 -8.26 14.48
C THR A 183 20.86 -8.77 13.12
N LYS A 184 22.20 -8.94 12.96
CA LYS A 184 22.77 -9.52 11.74
C LYS A 184 22.18 -10.88 11.42
N GLN A 185 21.95 -11.74 12.43
CA GLN A 185 21.34 -13.06 12.25
C GLN A 185 19.94 -12.97 11.65
N HIS A 186 19.13 -12.01 12.08
CA HIS A 186 17.79 -11.80 11.54
C HIS A 186 17.83 -11.28 10.09
N ILE A 187 18.76 -10.39 9.79
CA ILE A 187 19.01 -9.90 8.42
C ILE A 187 19.41 -11.04 7.50
N ASP A 188 20.39 -11.88 7.90
CA ASP A 188 20.85 -13.03 7.13
C ASP A 188 19.74 -14.06 6.90
N TYR A 189 18.88 -14.31 7.92
CA TYR A 189 17.71 -15.16 7.78
C TYR A 189 16.70 -14.63 6.74
N MET A 190 16.42 -13.33 6.74
CA MET A 190 15.52 -12.72 5.76
C MET A 190 16.11 -12.75 4.35
N LEU A 191 17.41 -12.46 4.21
CA LEU A 191 18.11 -12.51 2.92
C LEU A 191 18.15 -13.92 2.34
N GLY A 192 18.36 -14.93 3.18
CA GLY A 192 18.36 -16.34 2.76
C GLY A 192 17.04 -16.80 2.12
N LYS A 193 15.94 -16.07 2.34
CA LYS A 193 14.65 -16.36 1.71
C LYS A 193 14.47 -15.67 0.35
N ILE A 194 15.34 -14.72 -0.02
CA ILE A 194 15.21 -13.93 -1.25
C ILE A 194 16.25 -14.42 -2.27
N PRO A 195 15.86 -15.08 -3.37
CA PRO A 195 16.82 -15.57 -4.38
C PRO A 195 17.77 -14.51 -4.95
N MET A 196 17.31 -13.26 -5.10
CA MET A 196 18.16 -12.15 -5.51
C MET A 196 19.17 -11.71 -4.44
N SER A 197 19.18 -12.33 -3.25
CA SER A 197 20.13 -12.13 -2.15
C SER A 197 20.32 -10.65 -1.73
N ARG A 198 19.30 -9.84 -1.92
CA ARG A 198 19.25 -8.44 -1.46
C ARG A 198 17.83 -8.03 -1.09
N PHE A 199 17.72 -7.00 -0.28
CA PHE A 199 16.43 -6.37 0.00
C PHE A 199 15.94 -5.55 -1.20
N VAL A 200 14.62 -5.41 -1.32
CA VAL A 200 14.04 -4.51 -2.31
C VAL A 200 14.30 -3.05 -1.91
N GLY A 201 14.68 -2.22 -2.87
CA GLY A 201 14.75 -0.77 -2.69
C GLY A 201 13.36 -0.16 -2.61
N VAL A 202 13.20 0.86 -1.77
CA VAL A 202 11.92 1.59 -1.70
C VAL A 202 11.56 2.29 -3.02
N ASP A 203 12.57 2.70 -3.78
CA ASP A 203 12.46 3.26 -5.13
C ASP A 203 12.01 2.23 -6.18
N GLU A 204 12.39 0.96 -6.02
CA GLU A 204 11.92 -0.13 -6.88
C GLU A 204 10.42 -0.37 -6.68
N VAL A 205 9.97 -0.37 -5.40
CA VAL A 205 8.53 -0.46 -5.08
C VAL A 205 7.78 0.76 -5.63
N ALA A 206 8.31 1.96 -5.42
CA ALA A 206 7.71 3.20 -5.91
C ALA A 206 7.58 3.21 -7.45
N SER A 207 8.56 2.66 -8.17
CA SER A 207 8.52 2.56 -9.63
C SER A 207 7.39 1.67 -10.11
N LEU A 208 7.19 0.49 -9.48
CA LEU A 208 6.09 -0.42 -9.80
C LEU A 208 4.72 0.21 -9.47
N VAL A 209 4.61 0.87 -8.31
CA VAL A 209 3.37 1.55 -7.90
C VAL A 209 3.01 2.68 -8.87
N CYS A 210 3.98 3.48 -9.31
CA CYS A 210 3.73 4.55 -10.28
C CYS A 210 3.33 4.00 -11.66
N TRP A 211 3.88 2.86 -12.10
CA TRP A 211 3.43 2.20 -13.31
C TRP A 211 1.97 1.74 -13.17
N LEU A 212 1.60 1.10 -12.06
CA LEU A 212 0.22 0.69 -11.78
C LEU A 212 -0.76 1.87 -11.70
N ALA A 213 -0.27 3.07 -11.34
CA ALA A 213 -1.04 4.30 -11.27
C ALA A 213 -1.12 5.06 -12.60
N SER A 214 -0.35 4.66 -13.62
CA SER A 214 -0.27 5.33 -14.91
C SER A 214 -1.27 4.78 -15.95
N GLU A 215 -1.33 5.41 -17.12
CA GLU A 215 -2.10 4.93 -18.28
C GLU A 215 -1.50 3.66 -18.90
N ASP A 216 -0.19 3.40 -18.70
CA ASP A 216 0.49 2.21 -19.21
C ASP A 216 -0.07 0.92 -18.59
N CYS A 217 -0.63 1.01 -17.37
CA CYS A 217 -1.43 -0.06 -16.78
C CYS A 217 -2.90 0.11 -17.20
N SER A 218 -3.31 -0.53 -18.27
CA SER A 218 -4.66 -0.38 -18.86
C SER A 218 -5.52 -1.64 -18.82
N PHE A 219 -4.93 -2.84 -18.67
CA PHE A 219 -5.64 -4.13 -18.75
C PHE A 219 -5.39 -5.05 -17.55
N SER A 220 -4.93 -4.51 -16.43
CA SER A 220 -4.71 -5.28 -15.19
C SER A 220 -5.57 -4.72 -14.06
N THR A 221 -6.50 -5.55 -13.55
CA THR A 221 -7.29 -5.26 -12.35
C THR A 221 -7.48 -6.53 -11.53
N GLY A 222 -7.56 -6.40 -10.21
CA GLY A 222 -7.61 -7.54 -9.28
C GLY A 222 -6.31 -8.33 -9.23
N ALA A 223 -5.23 -7.83 -9.80
CA ALA A 223 -3.95 -8.53 -9.92
C ALA A 223 -3.04 -8.29 -8.70
N VAL A 224 -2.17 -9.28 -8.48
CA VAL A 224 -1.16 -9.27 -7.43
C VAL A 224 0.21 -9.20 -8.07
N PHE A 225 0.85 -8.05 -7.99
CA PHE A 225 2.16 -7.81 -8.56
C PHE A 225 3.25 -8.10 -7.52
N ASP A 226 3.99 -9.16 -7.78
CA ASP A 226 5.09 -9.56 -6.91
C ASP A 226 6.33 -8.70 -7.12
N ILE A 227 6.96 -8.28 -6.03
CA ILE A 227 8.26 -7.62 -6.01
C ILE A 227 9.10 -8.19 -4.86
N SER A 228 9.24 -9.52 -4.86
CA SER A 228 9.87 -10.28 -3.78
C SER A 228 11.27 -10.78 -4.10
N GLY A 229 11.83 -10.44 -5.27
CA GLY A 229 13.15 -10.91 -5.70
C GLY A 229 13.20 -12.41 -5.93
N GLY A 230 12.08 -13.00 -6.41
CA GLY A 230 11.94 -14.42 -6.69
C GLY A 230 11.52 -15.28 -5.50
N ARG A 231 11.19 -14.67 -4.35
CA ARG A 231 10.77 -15.41 -3.16
C ARG A 231 9.40 -16.08 -3.34
N ALA A 232 8.46 -15.39 -3.99
CA ALA A 232 7.19 -15.99 -4.39
C ALA A 232 7.08 -16.02 -5.92
N THR A 233 6.50 -17.08 -6.46
CA THR A 233 6.39 -17.33 -7.91
C THR A 233 4.96 -17.57 -8.37
N TYR A 234 3.95 -17.28 -7.52
CA TYR A 234 2.52 -17.47 -7.80
C TYR A 234 1.70 -16.25 -7.43
#